data_9b66795cc823d21cc0096b61c85c8d3c
#
_entry.id   9b66795cc823d21cc0096b61c85c8d3c
#
_cell.length_a   1.000
_cell.length_b   1.000
_cell.length_c   1.000
_cell.angle_alpha   90.00
_cell.angle_beta   90.00
_cell.angle_gamma   90.00
#
_symmetry.space_group_name_H-M   'P 1'
#
loop_
_entity.id
_entity.type
_entity.pdbx_description
1 polymer ?
#
loop_
_entity_poly.entity_id
_entity_poly.type
_entity_poly.pdbx_seq_one_letter_code
_entity_poly.pdbx_strand_id
1 'polypeptide(L)'
;GQAMPQAAAGVIWRCRRVIAVGDPLQIEPVVTIHDKTIEFLKNYYKQSAFIASKTTSVQSLADAANNYIGIRELDGTNFYVGSPLLVHGRCQKRIFDIANIIAYNETMIYNTVDREESVCAWIDVKGQSQNKHFVLEQAKRILPIIKNEFIASWNKNGKSEIPSLFIISPFRNVKAGLASYYRDNDFLYHNICESNDVECKQNIKDWIRDNIGTIHTFQGKEADTVIICLGVDSGEKENGAVE
;
A
#
# COMPACT_ATOMS: atom_id res chain seq x y z
N GLY A 1 6.24 10.58 3.31
CA GLY A 1 6.59 10.52 1.88
C GLY A 1 5.55 11.18 0.97
N GLN A 2 4.23 10.97 1.14
CA GLN A 2 3.19 11.46 0.20
C GLN A 2 2.84 12.95 0.30
N ALA A 3 3.19 13.64 1.36
CA ALA A 3 2.80 15.04 1.53
C ALA A 3 3.55 15.95 0.54
N MET A 4 2.81 16.58 -0.36
CA MET A 4 3.35 17.52 -1.34
C MET A 4 3.72 18.85 -0.65
N PRO A 5 4.87 19.46 -0.95
CA PRO A 5 5.30 20.73 -0.37
C PRO A 5 4.27 21.84 -0.50
N GLN A 6 3.63 21.99 -1.66
CA GLN A 6 2.63 23.01 -1.92
C GLN A 6 1.37 22.83 -1.07
N ALA A 7 0.99 21.60 -0.72
CA ALA A 7 -0.15 21.35 0.16
C ALA A 7 0.15 21.71 1.62
N ALA A 8 1.41 21.57 2.04
CA ALA A 8 1.85 21.88 3.39
C ALA A 8 2.33 23.32 3.57
N ALA A 9 2.60 24.06 2.50
CA ALA A 9 3.20 25.40 2.54
C ALA A 9 2.47 26.36 3.48
N GLY A 10 1.12 26.40 3.44
CA GLY A 10 0.31 27.27 4.27
C GLY A 10 0.39 26.95 5.76
N VAL A 11 0.53 25.67 6.11
CA VAL A 11 0.70 25.22 7.50
C VAL A 11 2.12 25.55 7.97
N ILE A 12 3.13 25.21 7.17
CA ILE A 12 4.54 25.48 7.49
C ILE A 12 4.76 26.97 7.74
N TRP A 13 4.20 27.84 6.89
CA TRP A 13 4.32 29.29 7.00
C TRP A 13 3.73 29.88 8.28
N ARG A 14 2.65 29.27 8.80
CA ARG A 14 1.96 29.73 10.01
C ARG A 14 2.55 29.21 11.31
N CYS A 15 3.39 28.21 11.25
CA CYS A 15 3.94 27.54 12.42
C CYS A 15 5.33 28.07 12.77
N ARG A 16 5.58 28.28 14.06
CA ARG A 16 6.91 28.64 14.55
C ARG A 16 7.88 27.45 14.51
N ARG A 17 7.35 26.23 14.62
CA ARG A 17 8.11 24.99 14.57
C ARG A 17 7.30 23.97 13.80
N VAL A 18 7.97 23.14 13.01
CA VAL A 18 7.37 22.07 12.22
C VAL A 18 8.11 20.77 12.52
N ILE A 19 7.35 19.72 12.76
CA ILE A 19 7.86 18.35 12.84
C ILE A 19 7.24 17.60 11.68
N ALA A 20 8.07 17.15 10.74
CA ALA A 20 7.65 16.25 9.67
C ALA A 20 7.96 14.82 10.06
N VAL A 21 6.93 13.96 10.04
CA VAL A 21 7.06 12.54 10.31
C VAL A 21 6.65 11.78 9.07
N GLY A 22 7.52 10.91 8.58
CA GLY A 22 7.26 10.12 7.38
C GLY A 22 8.43 9.22 7.06
N ASP A 23 8.31 8.55 5.92
CA ASP A 23 9.32 7.65 5.42
C ASP A 23 9.62 8.03 3.96
N PRO A 24 10.86 8.46 3.62
CA PRO A 24 11.23 8.84 2.27
C PRO A 24 11.28 7.65 1.30
N LEU A 25 11.38 6.42 1.82
CA LEU A 25 11.43 5.19 1.02
C LEU A 25 10.04 4.61 0.71
N GLN A 26 8.98 5.19 1.30
CA GLN A 26 7.61 4.83 0.93
C GLN A 26 7.15 5.61 -0.29
N ILE A 27 5.90 5.36 -0.70
CA ILE A 27 5.32 5.93 -1.91
C ILE A 27 5.50 7.45 -1.98
N GLU A 28 5.97 7.91 -3.13
CA GLU A 28 6.16 9.31 -3.46
C GLU A 28 4.83 10.08 -3.58
N PRO A 29 4.87 11.43 -3.55
CA PRO A 29 3.69 12.25 -3.80
C PRO A 29 3.12 12.01 -5.20
N VAL A 30 1.79 11.98 -5.31
CA VAL A 30 1.14 11.90 -6.63
C VAL A 30 1.01 13.30 -7.23
N VAL A 31 1.90 13.66 -8.15
CA VAL A 31 1.92 14.95 -8.82
C VAL A 31 1.40 14.80 -10.25
N THR A 32 0.28 15.44 -10.56
CA THR A 32 -0.38 15.37 -11.87
C THR A 32 0.10 16.45 -12.86
N ILE A 33 0.94 17.38 -12.41
CA ILE A 33 1.47 18.46 -13.24
C ILE A 33 2.45 17.88 -14.26
N HIS A 34 2.37 18.37 -15.51
CA HIS A 34 3.26 17.92 -16.58
C HIS A 34 4.71 18.36 -16.32
N ASP A 35 5.71 17.51 -16.63
CA ASP A 35 7.12 17.77 -16.36
C ASP A 35 7.62 19.08 -16.97
N LYS A 36 7.22 19.39 -18.22
CA LYS A 36 7.57 20.65 -18.87
C LYS A 36 7.08 21.89 -18.09
N THR A 37 5.94 21.79 -17.41
CA THR A 37 5.41 22.89 -16.60
C THR A 37 6.24 23.05 -15.32
N ILE A 38 6.61 21.94 -14.69
CA ILE A 38 7.49 21.98 -13.51
C ILE A 38 8.84 22.58 -13.87
N GLU A 39 9.42 22.17 -14.99
CA GLU A 39 10.71 22.67 -15.46
C GLU A 39 10.65 24.17 -15.81
N PHE A 40 9.57 24.60 -16.47
CA PHE A 40 9.35 26.02 -16.72
C PHE A 40 9.27 26.82 -15.43
N LEU A 41 8.48 26.39 -14.46
CA LEU A 41 8.35 27.07 -13.15
C LEU A 41 9.66 27.08 -12.39
N LYS A 42 10.38 25.95 -12.39
CA LYS A 42 11.71 25.85 -11.78
C LYS A 42 12.67 26.89 -12.34
N ASN A 43 12.73 27.02 -13.67
CA ASN A 43 13.62 27.97 -14.33
C ASN A 43 13.15 29.43 -14.12
N TYR A 44 11.84 29.69 -14.19
CA TYR A 44 11.27 31.02 -13.98
C TYR A 44 11.53 31.55 -12.57
N TYR A 45 11.34 30.71 -11.55
CA TYR A 45 11.58 31.07 -10.14
C TYR A 45 13.01 30.77 -9.68
N LYS A 46 13.91 30.32 -10.54
CA LYS A 46 15.30 29.95 -10.23
C LYS A 46 15.43 28.98 -9.06
N GLN A 47 14.53 28.01 -8.97
CA GLN A 47 14.50 27.00 -7.91
C GLN A 47 15.39 25.80 -8.29
N SER A 48 15.94 25.13 -7.27
CA SER A 48 16.70 23.91 -7.48
C SER A 48 15.77 22.74 -7.87
N ALA A 49 16.31 21.75 -8.58
CA ALA A 49 15.60 20.53 -8.91
C ALA A 49 15.14 19.78 -7.65
N PHE A 50 15.85 19.90 -6.55
CA PHE A 50 15.50 19.31 -5.26
C PHE A 50 14.18 19.88 -4.70
N ILE A 51 13.93 21.19 -4.86
CA ILE A 51 12.70 21.83 -4.36
C ILE A 51 11.53 21.64 -5.32
N ALA A 52 11.80 21.66 -6.62
CA ALA A 52 10.79 21.60 -7.68
C ALA A 52 10.92 20.32 -8.51
N SER A 53 10.50 19.20 -7.95
CA SER A 53 10.38 17.91 -8.66
C SER A 53 9.10 17.18 -8.26
N LYS A 54 8.71 16.15 -9.01
CA LYS A 54 7.57 15.30 -8.70
C LYS A 54 7.80 14.42 -7.48
N THR A 55 9.05 14.11 -7.20
CA THR A 55 9.45 13.21 -6.10
C THR A 55 9.66 13.95 -4.78
N THR A 56 9.72 15.30 -4.81
CA THR A 56 9.94 16.11 -3.60
C THR A 56 8.73 16.03 -2.67
N SER A 57 8.96 15.60 -1.46
CA SER A 57 7.97 15.55 -0.38
C SER A 57 8.30 16.54 0.75
N VAL A 58 7.34 16.80 1.63
CA VAL A 58 7.59 17.58 2.85
C VAL A 58 8.66 16.91 3.72
N GLN A 59 8.68 15.56 3.73
CA GLN A 59 9.70 14.81 4.46
C GLN A 59 11.10 15.08 3.91
N SER A 60 11.29 14.98 2.58
CA SER A 60 12.61 15.21 1.96
C SER A 60 13.11 16.65 2.17
N LEU A 61 12.20 17.63 2.15
CA LEU A 61 12.55 19.02 2.49
C LEU A 61 12.94 19.20 3.95
N ALA A 62 12.24 18.55 4.87
CA ALA A 62 12.55 18.59 6.30
C ALA A 62 13.88 17.91 6.62
N ASP A 63 14.15 16.77 5.97
CA ASP A 63 15.42 16.06 6.09
C ASP A 63 16.59 16.95 5.61
N ALA A 64 16.43 17.61 4.45
CA ALA A 64 17.46 18.52 3.93
C ALA A 64 17.64 19.81 4.75
N ALA A 65 16.61 20.26 5.47
CA ALA A 65 16.67 21.43 6.35
C ALA A 65 17.22 21.11 7.74
N ASN A 66 17.44 19.86 8.07
CA ASN A 66 17.97 19.44 9.36
C ASN A 66 19.49 19.73 9.44
N ASN A 67 19.95 20.23 10.57
CA ASN A 67 21.38 20.49 10.80
C ASN A 67 22.21 19.20 10.96
N TYR A 68 21.57 18.09 11.31
CA TYR A 68 22.18 16.78 11.47
C TYR A 68 21.59 15.83 10.46
N ILE A 69 22.33 15.54 9.40
CA ILE A 69 21.86 14.73 8.28
C ILE A 69 22.72 13.48 8.18
N GLY A 70 22.09 12.30 8.16
CA GLY A 70 22.69 11.05 7.72
C GLY A 70 22.54 10.88 6.21
N ILE A 71 23.51 10.28 5.56
CA ILE A 71 23.40 9.82 4.17
C ILE A 71 23.23 8.32 4.21
N ARG A 72 22.22 7.83 3.52
CA ARG A 72 21.98 6.40 3.32
C ARG A 72 22.01 6.09 1.83
N GLU A 73 22.53 4.94 1.50
CA GLU A 73 22.56 4.43 0.14
C GLU A 73 21.59 3.25 0.01
N LEU A 74 20.78 3.29 -1.04
CA LEU A 74 19.97 2.16 -1.49
C LEU A 74 20.09 2.08 -3.01
N ASP A 75 20.47 0.93 -3.52
CA ASP A 75 20.63 0.66 -4.96
C ASP A 75 21.49 1.72 -5.70
N GLY A 76 22.58 2.13 -5.08
CA GLY A 76 23.50 3.15 -5.63
C GLY A 76 22.96 4.60 -5.57
N THR A 77 21.79 4.81 -4.96
CA THR A 77 21.21 6.15 -4.78
C THR A 77 21.36 6.62 -3.34
N ASN A 78 21.92 7.80 -3.17
CA ASN A 78 22.06 8.42 -1.85
C ASN A 78 20.84 9.25 -1.50
N PHE A 79 20.30 9.07 -0.28
CA PHE A 79 19.26 9.94 0.27
C PHE A 79 19.64 10.48 1.63
N TYR A 80 19.09 11.66 1.91
CA TYR A 80 19.28 12.34 3.16
C TYR A 80 18.23 11.86 4.17
N VAL A 81 18.69 11.57 5.39
CA VAL A 81 17.84 11.16 6.50
C VAL A 81 18.17 12.04 7.70
N GLY A 82 17.21 12.83 8.17
CA GLY A 82 17.42 13.74 9.31
C GLY A 82 17.49 13.00 10.64
N SER A 83 16.37 12.42 11.08
CA SER A 83 16.29 11.72 12.38
C SER A 83 15.61 10.35 12.20
N PRO A 84 16.35 9.29 11.83
CA PRO A 84 15.76 8.00 11.53
C PRO A 84 15.18 7.33 12.78
N LEU A 85 13.94 6.87 12.69
CA LEU A 85 13.33 5.99 13.66
C LEU A 85 13.58 4.55 13.21
N LEU A 86 14.48 3.85 13.88
CA LEU A 86 14.97 2.54 13.43
C LEU A 86 14.20 1.37 14.04
N VAL A 87 13.46 1.60 15.13
CA VAL A 87 12.74 0.52 15.83
C VAL A 87 11.39 0.28 15.17
N HIS A 88 11.19 -0.94 14.68
CA HIS A 88 9.96 -1.38 14.05
C HIS A 88 9.08 -2.13 15.03
N GLY A 89 7.85 -1.67 15.21
CA GLY A 89 6.88 -2.22 16.18
C GLY A 89 5.55 -2.68 15.57
N ARG A 90 5.47 -2.94 14.25
CA ARG A 90 4.20 -3.21 13.57
C ARG A 90 4.10 -4.63 13.01
N CYS A 91 4.96 -4.96 12.06
CA CYS A 91 4.87 -6.22 11.33
C CYS A 91 5.46 -7.40 12.11
N GLN A 92 4.97 -8.60 11.82
CA GLN A 92 5.55 -9.85 12.30
C GLN A 92 6.92 -10.10 11.66
N LYS A 93 7.75 -10.89 12.33
CA LYS A 93 9.18 -11.10 11.99
C LYS A 93 9.43 -11.39 10.51
N ARG A 94 8.68 -12.30 9.91
CA ARG A 94 8.90 -12.69 8.48
C ARG A 94 8.65 -11.55 7.51
N ILE A 95 7.58 -10.76 7.73
CA ILE A 95 7.25 -9.61 6.89
C ILE A 95 8.26 -8.49 7.13
N PHE A 96 8.66 -8.30 8.40
CA PHE A 96 9.70 -7.35 8.77
C PHE A 96 11.02 -7.65 8.07
N ASP A 97 11.49 -8.91 8.08
CA ASP A 97 12.76 -9.29 7.47
C ASP A 97 12.79 -9.01 5.97
N ILE A 98 11.70 -9.34 5.26
CA ILE A 98 11.58 -9.05 3.84
C ILE A 98 11.64 -7.53 3.59
N ALA A 99 10.86 -6.75 4.31
CA ALA A 99 10.82 -5.29 4.16
C ALA A 99 12.16 -4.66 4.53
N ASN A 100 12.82 -5.15 5.58
CA ASN A 100 14.11 -4.64 6.05
C ASN A 100 15.23 -4.89 5.03
N ILE A 101 15.25 -6.04 4.38
CA ILE A 101 16.20 -6.35 3.31
C ILE A 101 15.92 -5.49 2.08
N ILE A 102 14.67 -5.44 1.61
CA ILE A 102 14.33 -4.79 0.34
C ILE A 102 14.44 -3.26 0.42
N ALA A 103 13.95 -2.65 1.51
CA ALA A 103 13.78 -1.20 1.57
C ALA A 103 14.74 -0.49 2.54
N TYR A 104 15.29 -1.19 3.53
CA TYR A 104 16.03 -0.54 4.60
C TYR A 104 17.46 -1.03 4.78
N ASN A 105 17.96 -1.85 3.86
CA ASN A 105 19.32 -2.39 3.88
C ASN A 105 19.71 -2.95 5.26
N GLU A 106 18.82 -3.75 5.86
CA GLU A 106 18.97 -4.40 7.18
C GLU A 106 19.23 -3.46 8.37
N THR A 107 18.91 -2.17 8.23
CA THR A 107 19.21 -1.17 9.26
C THR A 107 18.12 -1.00 10.32
N MET A 108 16.92 -1.56 10.11
CA MET A 108 15.83 -1.49 11.07
C MET A 108 15.99 -2.53 12.18
N ILE A 109 15.49 -2.21 13.35
CA ILE A 109 15.54 -3.07 14.55
C ILE A 109 14.15 -3.63 14.81
N TYR A 110 14.02 -4.95 14.86
CA TYR A 110 12.77 -5.63 15.16
C TYR A 110 12.39 -5.48 16.63
N ASN A 111 11.17 -5.05 16.93
CA ASN A 111 10.64 -4.92 18.29
C ASN A 111 9.12 -5.14 18.32
N THR A 112 8.65 -6.21 17.68
CA THR A 112 7.23 -6.61 17.70
C THR A 112 7.13 -7.93 18.48
N VAL A 113 6.04 -8.10 19.23
CA VAL A 113 5.76 -9.38 19.89
C VAL A 113 5.34 -10.38 18.81
N ASP A 114 6.06 -11.49 18.72
CA ASP A 114 5.76 -12.54 17.76
C ASP A 114 4.41 -13.20 18.07
N ARG A 115 3.60 -13.41 17.04
CA ARG A 115 2.38 -14.22 17.10
C ARG A 115 2.72 -15.60 16.55
N GLU A 116 2.45 -16.65 17.34
CA GLU A 116 2.78 -18.04 16.96
C GLU A 116 2.13 -18.50 15.65
N GLU A 117 0.97 -17.94 15.30
CA GLU A 117 0.19 -18.33 14.12
C GLU A 117 0.40 -17.44 12.88
N SER A 118 1.45 -16.61 12.86
CA SER A 118 1.68 -15.74 11.71
C SER A 118 2.10 -16.53 10.46
N VAL A 119 1.33 -16.42 9.38
CA VAL A 119 1.60 -17.07 8.10
C VAL A 119 2.05 -16.03 7.09
N CYS A 120 3.18 -16.29 6.43
CA CYS A 120 3.62 -15.56 5.26
C CYS A 120 3.87 -16.59 4.15
N ALA A 121 3.11 -16.53 3.06
CA ALA A 121 3.13 -17.53 2.00
C ALA A 121 3.08 -16.88 0.63
N TRP A 122 3.81 -17.44 -0.32
CA TRP A 122 3.69 -17.18 -1.74
C TRP A 122 2.85 -18.29 -2.39
N ILE A 123 1.86 -17.91 -3.19
CA ILE A 123 0.95 -18.85 -3.86
C ILE A 123 0.98 -18.58 -5.35
N ASP A 124 1.55 -19.49 -6.11
CA ASP A 124 1.50 -19.44 -7.57
C ASP A 124 0.13 -19.88 -8.07
N VAL A 125 -0.45 -19.05 -8.93
CA VAL A 125 -1.73 -19.34 -9.58
C VAL A 125 -1.57 -19.19 -11.07
N LYS A 126 -1.69 -20.31 -11.78
CA LYS A 126 -1.66 -20.32 -13.25
C LYS A 126 -2.95 -19.74 -13.79
N GLY A 127 -2.85 -18.83 -14.74
CA GLY A 127 -3.99 -18.20 -15.38
C GLY A 127 -3.57 -17.27 -16.50
N GLN A 128 -4.53 -16.72 -17.23
CA GLN A 128 -4.29 -15.77 -18.30
C GLN A 128 -4.87 -14.41 -17.92
N SER A 129 -4.12 -13.37 -18.24
CA SER A 129 -4.51 -12.00 -17.97
C SER A 129 -5.68 -11.57 -18.87
N GLN A 130 -6.67 -10.96 -18.24
CA GLN A 130 -7.82 -10.35 -18.90
C GLN A 130 -7.80 -8.85 -18.62
N ASN A 131 -8.18 -8.01 -19.59
CA ASN A 131 -8.30 -6.57 -19.40
C ASN A 131 -7.07 -5.91 -18.73
N LYS A 132 -5.86 -6.23 -19.18
CA LYS A 132 -4.59 -5.73 -18.63
C LYS A 132 -4.44 -6.11 -17.14
N HIS A 133 -3.74 -7.18 -16.88
CA HIS A 133 -3.32 -7.69 -15.55
C HIS A 133 -4.40 -8.37 -14.68
N PHE A 134 -5.69 -8.32 -14.96
CA PHE A 134 -6.67 -9.09 -14.18
C PHE A 134 -6.64 -10.56 -14.56
N VAL A 135 -6.35 -11.43 -13.58
CA VAL A 135 -6.30 -12.90 -13.74
C VAL A 135 -7.45 -13.50 -12.92
N LEU A 136 -8.44 -14.08 -13.62
CA LEU A 136 -9.64 -14.64 -13.00
C LEU A 136 -9.33 -15.78 -12.02
N GLU A 137 -8.33 -16.61 -12.34
CA GLU A 137 -7.89 -17.71 -11.52
C GLU A 137 -7.34 -17.26 -10.17
N GLN A 138 -6.64 -16.11 -10.13
CA GLN A 138 -6.20 -15.48 -8.88
C GLN A 138 -7.40 -15.02 -8.05
N ALA A 139 -8.40 -14.40 -8.66
CA ALA A 139 -9.64 -14.02 -7.97
C ALA A 139 -10.38 -15.23 -7.39
N LYS A 140 -10.49 -16.34 -8.15
CA LYS A 140 -11.07 -17.60 -7.68
C LYS A 140 -10.28 -18.20 -6.52
N ARG A 141 -8.96 -18.11 -6.54
CA ARG A 141 -8.09 -18.65 -5.48
C ARG A 141 -8.22 -17.88 -4.16
N ILE A 142 -8.46 -16.58 -4.23
CA ILE A 142 -8.64 -15.71 -3.07
C ILE A 142 -10.05 -15.90 -2.44
N LEU A 143 -11.06 -16.26 -3.21
CA LEU A 143 -12.44 -16.36 -2.76
C LEU A 143 -12.68 -17.23 -1.50
N PRO A 144 -12.09 -18.45 -1.39
CA PRO A 144 -12.22 -19.25 -0.17
C PRO A 144 -11.56 -18.57 1.05
N ILE A 145 -10.53 -17.79 0.86
CA ILE A 145 -9.86 -17.07 1.96
C ILE A 145 -10.80 -16.00 2.48
N ILE A 146 -11.41 -15.19 1.60
CA ILE A 146 -12.42 -14.19 1.98
C ILE A 146 -13.54 -14.83 2.81
N LYS A 147 -14.11 -15.95 2.30
CA LYS A 147 -15.15 -16.69 3.00
C LYS A 147 -14.72 -17.10 4.41
N ASN A 148 -13.55 -17.70 4.55
CA ASN A 148 -13.04 -18.18 5.82
C ASN A 148 -12.80 -17.03 6.82
N GLU A 149 -12.29 -15.90 6.37
CA GLU A 149 -12.08 -14.71 7.21
C GLU A 149 -13.42 -14.13 7.71
N PHE A 150 -14.45 -14.06 6.86
CA PHE A 150 -15.76 -13.65 7.29
C PHE A 150 -16.36 -14.60 8.32
N ILE A 151 -16.28 -15.92 8.11
CA ILE A 151 -16.77 -16.92 9.05
C ILE A 151 -16.00 -16.84 10.38
N ALA A 152 -14.68 -16.70 10.34
CA ALA A 152 -13.86 -16.58 11.54
C ALA A 152 -14.18 -15.31 12.34
N SER A 153 -14.33 -14.17 11.66
CA SER A 153 -14.71 -12.91 12.29
C SER A 153 -16.09 -13.02 12.99
N TRP A 154 -17.06 -13.59 12.30
CA TRP A 154 -18.41 -13.73 12.83
C TRP A 154 -18.54 -14.71 14.00
N ASN A 155 -17.76 -15.78 13.98
CA ASN A 155 -17.71 -16.71 15.10
C ASN A 155 -17.10 -16.09 16.35
N LYS A 156 -16.16 -15.13 16.17
CA LYS A 156 -15.46 -14.47 17.26
C LYS A 156 -16.23 -13.26 17.82
N ASN A 157 -16.78 -12.43 16.94
CA ASN A 157 -17.25 -11.09 17.28
C ASN A 157 -18.72 -10.84 16.95
N GLY A 158 -19.40 -11.80 16.29
CA GLY A 158 -20.79 -11.67 15.84
C GLY A 158 -20.93 -11.36 14.35
N LYS A 159 -22.12 -11.63 13.79
CA LYS A 159 -22.39 -11.59 12.34
C LYS A 159 -22.33 -10.20 11.68
N SER A 160 -22.23 -9.12 12.44
CA SER A 160 -22.11 -7.75 11.92
C SER A 160 -20.66 -7.28 11.75
N GLU A 161 -19.69 -8.03 12.24
CA GLU A 161 -18.27 -7.64 12.19
C GLU A 161 -17.65 -7.92 10.84
N ILE A 162 -17.04 -6.90 10.28
CA ILE A 162 -16.26 -6.97 9.03
C ILE A 162 -14.87 -7.54 9.33
N PRO A 163 -14.38 -8.54 8.57
CA PRO A 163 -13.06 -9.10 8.83
C PRO A 163 -11.93 -8.09 8.57
N SER A 164 -10.89 -8.15 9.39
CA SER A 164 -9.66 -7.38 9.23
C SER A 164 -8.79 -7.98 8.11
N LEU A 165 -9.29 -7.89 6.88
CA LEU A 165 -8.68 -8.43 5.67
C LEU A 165 -8.59 -7.35 4.59
N PHE A 166 -7.38 -7.11 4.07
CA PHE A 166 -7.16 -6.29 2.88
C PHE A 166 -6.73 -7.13 1.68
N ILE A 167 -7.23 -6.76 0.49
CA ILE A 167 -6.73 -7.27 -0.79
C ILE A 167 -6.13 -6.09 -1.55
N ILE A 168 -4.84 -6.17 -1.80
CA ILE A 168 -4.04 -5.08 -2.37
C ILE A 168 -3.50 -5.51 -3.72
N SER A 169 -3.55 -4.63 -4.71
CA SER A 169 -2.87 -4.82 -5.99
C SER A 169 -2.10 -3.57 -6.39
N PRO A 170 -0.95 -3.70 -7.05
CA PRO A 170 -0.26 -2.56 -7.66
C PRO A 170 -1.08 -1.95 -8.81
N PHE A 171 -1.96 -2.71 -9.45
CA PHE A 171 -2.69 -2.30 -10.66
C PHE A 171 -4.15 -1.95 -10.39
N ARG A 172 -4.58 -0.78 -10.90
CA ARG A 172 -5.99 -0.34 -10.81
C ARG A 172 -6.96 -1.29 -11.50
N ASN A 173 -6.53 -1.90 -12.62
CA ASN A 173 -7.37 -2.85 -13.36
C ASN A 173 -7.59 -4.15 -12.58
N VAL A 174 -6.59 -4.64 -11.87
CA VAL A 174 -6.72 -5.81 -10.98
C VAL A 174 -7.69 -5.49 -9.83
N LYS A 175 -7.50 -4.34 -9.17
CA LYS A 175 -8.46 -3.87 -8.14
C LYS A 175 -9.89 -3.86 -8.67
N ALA A 176 -10.11 -3.24 -9.85
CA ALA A 176 -11.44 -3.11 -10.44
C ALA A 176 -12.04 -4.50 -10.79
N GLY A 177 -11.22 -5.38 -11.38
CA GLY A 177 -11.61 -6.74 -11.72
C GLY A 177 -11.98 -7.57 -10.50
N LEU A 178 -11.16 -7.53 -9.43
CA LEU A 178 -11.45 -8.21 -8.16
C LEU A 178 -12.75 -7.69 -7.53
N ALA A 179 -12.91 -6.37 -7.44
CA ALA A 179 -14.09 -5.77 -6.85
C ALA A 179 -15.37 -6.10 -7.64
N SER A 180 -15.31 -6.10 -8.99
CA SER A 180 -16.45 -6.52 -9.82
C SER A 180 -16.74 -8.01 -9.65
N TYR A 181 -15.71 -8.86 -9.74
CA TYR A 181 -15.87 -10.30 -9.62
C TYR A 181 -16.52 -10.71 -8.30
N TYR A 182 -16.09 -10.14 -7.16
CA TYR A 182 -16.68 -10.49 -5.86
C TYR A 182 -18.04 -9.87 -5.62
N ARG A 183 -18.33 -8.69 -6.17
CA ARG A 183 -19.65 -8.07 -6.06
C ARG A 183 -20.73 -8.87 -6.75
N ASP A 184 -20.40 -9.46 -7.89
CA ASP A 184 -21.33 -10.21 -8.72
C ASP A 184 -21.24 -11.73 -8.49
N ASN A 185 -20.54 -12.16 -7.43
CA ASN A 185 -20.28 -13.58 -7.17
C ASN A 185 -21.27 -14.17 -6.19
N ASP A 186 -22.26 -14.90 -6.73
CA ASP A 186 -23.27 -15.58 -5.94
C ASP A 186 -22.69 -16.55 -4.91
N PHE A 187 -21.57 -17.23 -5.23
CA PHE A 187 -20.92 -18.15 -4.30
C PHE A 187 -20.53 -17.43 -3.01
N LEU A 188 -19.99 -16.21 -3.08
CA LEU A 188 -19.58 -15.46 -1.90
C LEU A 188 -20.80 -15.21 -1.00
N TYR A 189 -21.87 -14.69 -1.56
CA TYR A 189 -23.07 -14.35 -0.80
C TYR A 189 -23.79 -15.59 -0.23
N HIS A 190 -23.98 -16.65 -1.03
CA HIS A 190 -24.63 -17.86 -0.57
C HIS A 190 -23.86 -18.64 0.50
N ASN A 191 -22.53 -18.52 0.52
CA ASN A 191 -21.72 -19.25 1.51
C ASN A 191 -21.46 -18.45 2.80
N ILE A 192 -21.75 -17.17 2.81
CA ILE A 192 -21.53 -16.30 3.96
C ILE A 192 -22.85 -15.84 4.56
N CYS A 193 -23.83 -15.45 3.73
CA CYS A 193 -25.09 -14.91 4.17
C CYS A 193 -26.23 -15.93 4.10
N GLU A 194 -27.19 -15.82 4.99
CA GLU A 194 -28.47 -16.47 4.84
C GLU A 194 -29.26 -15.84 3.67
N SER A 195 -30.14 -16.60 3.02
CA SER A 195 -30.75 -16.19 1.74
C SER A 195 -31.44 -14.84 1.75
N ASN A 196 -32.04 -14.43 2.88
CA ASN A 196 -32.76 -13.17 3.04
C ASN A 196 -32.04 -12.13 3.90
N ASP A 197 -30.76 -12.36 4.26
CA ASP A 197 -30.00 -11.46 5.11
C ASP A 197 -29.46 -10.28 4.27
N VAL A 198 -30.25 -9.22 4.24
CA VAL A 198 -29.93 -7.98 3.51
C VAL A 198 -28.75 -7.25 4.14
N GLU A 199 -28.64 -7.25 5.46
CA GLU A 199 -27.57 -6.60 6.20
C GLU A 199 -26.24 -7.28 5.92
N CYS A 200 -26.20 -8.61 5.98
CA CYS A 200 -25.01 -9.37 5.62
C CYS A 200 -24.52 -9.07 4.20
N LYS A 201 -25.45 -9.08 3.23
CA LYS A 201 -25.12 -8.76 1.85
C LYS A 201 -24.56 -7.34 1.70
N GLN A 202 -25.10 -6.38 2.47
CA GLN A 202 -24.61 -5.01 2.47
C GLN A 202 -23.21 -4.91 3.09
N ASN A 203 -22.97 -5.59 4.20
CA ASN A 203 -21.66 -5.64 4.85
C ASN A 203 -20.56 -6.19 3.91
N ILE A 204 -20.86 -7.24 3.13
CA ILE A 204 -19.93 -7.76 2.12
C ILE A 204 -19.64 -6.71 1.03
N LYS A 205 -20.68 -6.00 0.54
CA LYS A 205 -20.50 -4.95 -0.49
C LYS A 205 -19.65 -3.80 0.03
N ASP A 206 -19.88 -3.38 1.26
CA ASP A 206 -19.11 -2.32 1.91
C ASP A 206 -17.67 -2.77 2.13
N TRP A 207 -17.45 -4.01 2.57
CA TRP A 207 -16.11 -4.58 2.67
C TRP A 207 -15.38 -4.59 1.32
N ILE A 208 -16.04 -5.05 0.23
CA ILE A 208 -15.44 -5.04 -1.12
C ILE A 208 -15.02 -3.63 -1.52
N ARG A 209 -15.85 -2.62 -1.25
CA ARG A 209 -15.56 -1.22 -1.56
C ARG A 209 -14.34 -0.69 -0.79
N ASP A 210 -14.27 -1.01 0.50
CA ASP A 210 -13.35 -0.35 1.43
C ASP A 210 -12.05 -1.14 1.66
N ASN A 211 -12.06 -2.47 1.41
CA ASN A 211 -10.93 -3.36 1.71
C ASN A 211 -10.25 -4.00 0.48
N ILE A 212 -10.72 -3.67 -0.74
CA ILE A 212 -10.02 -4.02 -1.98
C ILE A 212 -9.48 -2.75 -2.62
N GLY A 213 -8.16 -2.62 -2.72
CA GLY A 213 -7.56 -1.37 -3.14
C GLY A 213 -6.18 -1.50 -3.79
N THR A 214 -5.61 -0.35 -4.08
CA THR A 214 -4.22 -0.25 -4.53
C THR A 214 -3.31 0.04 -3.34
N ILE A 215 -1.99 -0.09 -3.55
CA ILE A 215 -0.97 0.23 -2.54
C ILE A 215 -1.20 1.63 -1.94
N HIS A 216 -1.53 2.62 -2.78
CA HIS A 216 -1.83 3.99 -2.31
C HIS A 216 -3.04 4.08 -1.37
N THR A 217 -4.05 3.20 -1.56
CA THR A 217 -5.26 3.19 -0.73
C THR A 217 -4.98 2.73 0.69
N PHE A 218 -4.03 1.82 0.85
CA PHE A 218 -3.74 1.16 2.14
C PHE A 218 -2.46 1.64 2.81
N GLN A 219 -1.75 2.58 2.24
CA GLN A 219 -0.57 3.13 2.90
C GLN A 219 -0.93 3.68 4.28
N GLY A 220 -0.21 3.21 5.30
CA GLY A 220 -0.43 3.59 6.70
C GLY A 220 -1.57 2.85 7.41
N LYS A 221 -2.31 1.97 6.72
CA LYS A 221 -3.33 1.12 7.33
C LYS A 221 -2.75 -0.23 7.74
N GLU A 222 -3.47 -0.90 8.63
CA GLU A 222 -3.11 -2.23 9.17
C GLU A 222 -4.31 -3.17 9.05
N ALA A 223 -4.04 -4.46 8.83
CA ALA A 223 -5.03 -5.53 8.89
C ALA A 223 -4.37 -6.82 9.41
N ASP A 224 -5.17 -7.70 9.99
CA ASP A 224 -4.69 -9.00 10.48
C ASP A 224 -4.28 -9.91 9.34
N THR A 225 -5.00 -9.85 8.23
CA THR A 225 -4.70 -10.59 7.00
C THR A 225 -4.54 -9.62 5.82
N VAL A 226 -3.47 -9.77 5.06
CA VAL A 226 -3.22 -8.99 3.84
C VAL A 226 -2.91 -9.93 2.69
N ILE A 227 -3.64 -9.79 1.59
CA ILE A 227 -3.40 -10.52 0.35
C ILE A 227 -2.90 -9.54 -0.70
N ILE A 228 -1.72 -9.82 -1.25
CA ILE A 228 -1.18 -9.06 -2.38
C ILE A 228 -1.48 -9.83 -3.66
N CYS A 229 -2.35 -9.28 -4.52
CA CYS A 229 -2.68 -9.85 -5.81
C CYS A 229 -1.91 -9.12 -6.91
N LEU A 230 -0.91 -9.79 -7.48
CA LEU A 230 0.01 -9.16 -8.43
C LEU A 230 -0.59 -8.97 -9.82
N GLY A 231 -1.56 -9.84 -10.22
CA GLY A 231 -2.13 -9.77 -11.56
C GLY A 231 -1.14 -10.14 -12.66
N VAL A 232 -0.12 -10.95 -12.34
CA VAL A 232 0.88 -11.41 -13.31
C VAL A 232 0.37 -12.67 -13.99
N ASP A 233 0.50 -12.72 -15.32
CA ASP A 233 0.15 -13.86 -16.16
C ASP A 233 1.26 -14.92 -16.13
N SER A 234 0.87 -16.20 -16.26
CA SER A 234 1.81 -17.31 -16.35
C SER A 234 2.35 -17.55 -17.78
N GLY A 235 1.87 -16.83 -18.77
CA GLY A 235 2.09 -17.11 -20.20
C GLY A 235 2.97 -16.14 -20.98
N GLU A 236 3.15 -14.89 -20.55
CA GLU A 236 3.91 -13.89 -21.28
C GLU A 236 4.88 -13.13 -20.37
N LYS A 237 6.06 -12.84 -20.91
CA LYS A 237 6.98 -11.86 -20.34
C LYS A 237 6.34 -10.46 -20.49
N GLU A 238 5.45 -10.08 -19.59
CA GLU A 238 4.96 -8.72 -19.58
C GLU A 238 6.04 -7.79 -19.02
N ASN A 239 6.53 -6.91 -19.88
CA ASN A 239 7.52 -5.87 -19.58
C ASN A 239 6.94 -4.73 -18.70
N GLY A 240 5.89 -4.96 -17.98
CA GLY A 240 5.16 -3.91 -17.25
C GLY A 240 5.23 -3.95 -15.72
N ALA A 241 5.95 -4.91 -15.16
CA ALA A 241 6.10 -5.01 -13.71
C ALA A 241 7.42 -4.43 -13.16
N VAL A 242 8.18 -3.74 -13.99
CA VAL A 242 9.53 -3.22 -13.69
C VAL A 242 9.66 -1.71 -13.96
N GLU A 243 8.53 -0.99 -14.09
CA GLU A 243 8.55 0.49 -14.13
C GLU A 243 7.95 1.10 -12.88
#